data_911005cbc068310ff584b6e4d96c38ea
#
_entry.id   911005cbc068310ff584b6e4d96c38ea
#
_cell.length_a   1.000
_cell.length_b   1.000
_cell.length_c   1.000
_cell.angle_alpha   90.00
_cell.angle_beta   90.00
_cell.angle_gamma   90.00
#
_symmetry.space_group_name_H-M   'P 1'
#
loop_
_entity.id
_entity.type
_entity.pdbx_description
1 polymer ?
#
loop_
_entity_poly.entity_id
_entity_poly.type
_entity_poly.pdbx_seq_one_letter_code
_entity_poly.pdbx_strand_id
1 'polypeptide(L)'
;YPICPSRPENYQFVQSIIDEMVEIFPSEYFHIGADEVEKDNWEQCEVCQRLMQQEGYQKVDELQNRFVKIMTNYVKGKGKKVMGWDDAFLEKEPQDLIYTYWRDWLPDQPGKITQKGYPIIFMEWSRFYLSATPSDEGLSSLYNFEFEPQFPGIVKQNVLGFQACVWTEMIPNERKFGQHVFPSLQAFSELSLIHI
;
A
#
# COMPACT_ATOMS: atom_id res chain seq x y z
N TYR A 1 -7.67 -16.15 -5.96
CA TYR A 1 -8.62 -15.18 -6.51
C TYR A 1 -9.08 -14.25 -5.39
N PRO A 2 -9.26 -12.93 -5.64
CA PRO A 2 -9.77 -12.01 -4.65
C PRO A 2 -11.21 -12.37 -4.25
N ILE A 3 -11.59 -12.00 -3.03
CA ILE A 3 -12.97 -12.19 -2.56
C ILE A 3 -13.95 -11.33 -3.36
N CYS A 4 -15.18 -11.79 -3.51
CA CYS A 4 -16.21 -11.05 -4.25
C CYS A 4 -16.64 -9.81 -3.45
N PRO A 5 -16.47 -8.57 -3.98
CA PRO A 5 -16.81 -7.33 -3.26
C PRO A 5 -18.30 -7.00 -3.28
N SER A 6 -19.12 -7.88 -3.88
CA SER A 6 -20.55 -7.65 -4.03
C SER A 6 -21.41 -8.51 -3.10
N ARG A 7 -20.76 -9.33 -2.26
CA ARG A 7 -21.43 -10.23 -1.31
C ARG A 7 -21.33 -9.69 0.12
N PRO A 8 -22.45 -9.41 0.80
CA PRO A 8 -22.43 -8.88 2.18
C PRO A 8 -21.69 -9.77 3.17
N GLU A 9 -21.78 -11.10 3.02
CA GLU A 9 -21.10 -12.06 3.89
C GLU A 9 -19.58 -11.94 3.87
N ASN A 10 -19.00 -11.50 2.74
CA ASN A 10 -17.56 -11.28 2.63
C ASN A 10 -17.10 -10.06 3.46
N TYR A 11 -17.92 -9.03 3.53
CA TYR A 11 -17.65 -7.89 4.42
C TYR A 11 -17.66 -8.30 5.88
N GLN A 12 -18.68 -9.06 6.29
CA GLN A 12 -18.81 -9.56 7.67
C GLN A 12 -17.61 -10.44 8.04
N PHE A 13 -17.19 -11.31 7.12
CA PHE A 13 -16.02 -12.16 7.32
C PHE A 13 -14.74 -11.34 7.53
N VAL A 14 -14.45 -10.36 6.65
CA VAL A 14 -13.27 -9.52 6.80
C VAL A 14 -13.34 -8.64 8.05
N GLN A 15 -14.52 -8.12 8.39
CA GLN A 15 -14.74 -7.36 9.61
C GLN A 15 -14.48 -8.18 10.87
N SER A 16 -14.87 -9.47 10.90
CA SER A 16 -14.56 -10.34 12.04
C SER A 16 -13.06 -10.58 12.23
N ILE A 17 -12.29 -10.67 11.11
CA ILE A 17 -10.84 -10.75 11.16
C ILE A 17 -10.25 -9.44 11.71
N ILE A 18 -10.74 -8.29 11.22
CA ILE A 18 -10.30 -6.98 11.70
C ILE A 18 -10.54 -6.84 13.22
N ASP A 19 -11.70 -7.29 13.71
CA ASP A 19 -12.03 -7.22 15.14
C ASP A 19 -11.02 -8.00 15.99
N GLU A 20 -10.72 -9.22 15.61
CA GLU A 20 -9.72 -10.04 16.29
C GLU A 20 -8.31 -9.42 16.24
N MET A 21 -7.91 -8.93 15.06
CA MET A 21 -6.59 -8.32 14.87
C MET A 21 -6.42 -7.03 15.67
N VAL A 22 -7.47 -6.22 15.78
CA VAL A 22 -7.43 -4.98 16.58
C VAL A 22 -7.26 -5.25 18.08
N GLU A 23 -7.78 -6.36 18.58
CA GLU A 23 -7.59 -6.79 19.97
C GLU A 23 -6.17 -7.29 20.23
N ILE A 24 -5.58 -8.02 19.25
CA ILE A 24 -4.23 -8.60 19.38
C ILE A 24 -3.14 -7.52 19.22
N PHE A 25 -3.32 -6.57 18.29
CA PHE A 25 -2.32 -5.56 17.95
C PHE A 25 -2.71 -4.17 18.48
N PRO A 26 -1.99 -3.66 19.50
CA PRO A 26 -2.34 -2.38 20.14
C PRO A 26 -1.94 -1.14 19.31
N SER A 27 -1.27 -1.30 18.16
CA SER A 27 -0.88 -0.20 17.28
C SER A 27 -2.05 0.72 16.96
N GLU A 28 -1.81 2.02 16.88
CA GLU A 28 -2.78 2.99 16.37
C GLU A 28 -2.98 2.89 14.84
N TYR A 29 -2.06 2.22 14.14
CA TYR A 29 -2.11 2.03 12.69
C TYR A 29 -2.57 0.61 12.34
N PHE A 30 -3.38 0.52 11.28
CA PHE A 30 -3.86 -0.75 10.73
C PHE A 30 -3.76 -0.72 9.21
N HIS A 31 -2.99 -1.64 8.64
CA HIS A 31 -2.81 -1.76 7.20
C HIS A 31 -3.80 -2.76 6.62
N ILE A 32 -4.62 -2.33 5.64
CA ILE A 32 -5.68 -3.15 5.04
C ILE A 32 -5.28 -3.85 3.74
N GLY A 33 -4.02 -3.73 3.31
CA GLY A 33 -3.56 -4.29 2.02
C GLY A 33 -4.10 -3.51 0.83
N ALA A 34 -4.89 -4.17 -0.02
CA ALA A 34 -5.56 -3.66 -1.22
C ALA A 34 -4.69 -3.61 -2.48
N ASP A 35 -3.58 -4.35 -2.49
CA ASP A 35 -2.65 -4.50 -3.60
C ASP A 35 -3.06 -5.64 -4.56
N GLU A 36 -2.57 -5.58 -5.79
CA GLU A 36 -2.53 -6.65 -6.79
C GLU A 36 -3.87 -7.39 -6.99
N VAL A 37 -4.98 -6.68 -6.96
CA VAL A 37 -6.31 -7.29 -7.09
C VAL A 37 -6.59 -7.67 -8.53
N GLU A 38 -6.60 -8.97 -8.82
CA GLU A 38 -7.02 -9.53 -10.11
C GLU A 38 -8.55 -9.46 -10.26
N LYS A 39 -9.03 -8.64 -11.20
CA LYS A 39 -10.46 -8.29 -11.31
C LYS A 39 -11.23 -9.07 -12.37
N ASP A 40 -10.57 -9.91 -13.17
CA ASP A 40 -11.17 -10.65 -14.29
C ASP A 40 -12.40 -11.46 -13.87
N ASN A 41 -12.35 -12.05 -12.67
CA ASN A 41 -13.50 -12.79 -12.15
C ASN A 41 -14.68 -11.89 -11.77
N TRP A 42 -14.42 -10.63 -11.38
CA TRP A 42 -15.50 -9.69 -11.08
C TRP A 42 -16.20 -9.21 -12.35
N GLU A 43 -15.47 -9.09 -13.45
CA GLU A 43 -16.04 -8.77 -14.77
C GLU A 43 -17.04 -9.80 -15.25
N GLN A 44 -16.79 -11.10 -14.92
CA GLN A 44 -17.63 -12.22 -15.31
C GLN A 44 -18.67 -12.61 -14.24
N CYS A 45 -18.60 -12.01 -13.05
CA CYS A 45 -19.48 -12.33 -11.95
C CYS A 45 -20.81 -11.59 -12.05
N GLU A 46 -21.92 -12.33 -12.23
CA GLU A 46 -23.27 -11.73 -12.33
C GLU A 46 -23.65 -10.87 -11.13
N VAL A 47 -23.19 -11.21 -9.92
CA VAL A 47 -23.49 -10.44 -8.70
C VAL A 47 -22.72 -9.12 -8.73
N CYS A 48 -21.47 -9.14 -9.18
CA CYS A 48 -20.66 -7.92 -9.37
C CYS A 48 -21.26 -7.02 -10.45
N GLN A 49 -21.66 -7.59 -11.58
CA GLN A 49 -22.27 -6.81 -12.67
C GLN A 49 -23.61 -6.18 -12.25
N ARG A 50 -24.43 -6.90 -11.50
CA ARG A 50 -25.68 -6.33 -10.95
C ARG A 50 -25.39 -5.17 -9.98
N LEU A 51 -24.43 -5.31 -9.09
CA LEU A 51 -24.03 -4.23 -8.18
C LEU A 51 -23.51 -3.01 -8.96
N MET A 52 -22.66 -3.22 -9.97
CA MET A 52 -22.16 -2.14 -10.83
C MET A 52 -23.30 -1.40 -11.49
N GLN A 53 -24.30 -2.08 -12.04
CA GLN A 53 -25.48 -1.46 -12.63
C GLN A 53 -26.29 -0.66 -11.62
N GLN A 54 -26.50 -1.18 -10.42
CA GLN A 54 -27.24 -0.52 -9.35
C GLN A 54 -26.57 0.76 -8.86
N GLU A 55 -25.23 0.73 -8.73
CA GLU A 55 -24.43 1.86 -8.23
C GLU A 55 -23.99 2.82 -9.39
N GLY A 56 -24.25 2.46 -10.63
CA GLY A 56 -23.84 3.24 -11.82
C GLY A 56 -22.35 3.18 -12.12
N TYR A 57 -21.65 2.17 -11.62
CA TYR A 57 -20.21 1.99 -11.85
C TYR A 57 -19.91 1.63 -13.29
N GLN A 58 -18.84 2.20 -13.83
CA GLN A 58 -18.41 2.00 -15.22
C GLN A 58 -17.22 1.04 -15.33
N LYS A 59 -16.46 0.85 -14.24
CA LYS A 59 -15.27 0.02 -14.17
C LYS A 59 -15.27 -0.84 -12.92
N VAL A 60 -14.70 -2.03 -13.02
CA VAL A 60 -14.55 -2.95 -11.87
C VAL A 60 -13.64 -2.38 -10.76
N ASP A 61 -12.78 -1.40 -11.09
CA ASP A 61 -11.99 -0.68 -10.09
C ASP A 61 -12.85 0.03 -9.05
N GLU A 62 -14.06 0.46 -9.43
CA GLU A 62 -15.00 1.12 -8.52
C GLU A 62 -15.57 0.14 -7.48
N LEU A 63 -15.63 -1.16 -7.80
CA LEU A 63 -15.96 -2.21 -6.83
C LEU A 63 -14.85 -2.37 -5.78
N GLN A 64 -13.59 -2.36 -6.20
CA GLN A 64 -12.46 -2.36 -5.26
C GLN A 64 -12.49 -1.12 -4.38
N ASN A 65 -12.68 0.05 -4.98
CA ASN A 65 -12.76 1.32 -4.25
C ASN A 65 -13.88 1.30 -3.20
N ARG A 66 -15.06 0.79 -3.57
CA ARG A 66 -16.18 0.59 -2.63
C ARG A 66 -15.81 -0.32 -1.47
N PHE A 67 -15.14 -1.44 -1.76
CA PHE A 67 -14.70 -2.38 -0.73
C PHE A 67 -13.69 -1.73 0.22
N VAL A 68 -12.67 -1.09 -0.33
CA VAL A 68 -11.66 -0.35 0.45
C VAL A 68 -12.30 0.73 1.32
N LYS A 69 -13.25 1.51 0.77
CA LYS A 69 -13.98 2.54 1.50
C LYS A 69 -14.73 1.98 2.72
N ILE A 70 -15.45 0.87 2.53
CA ILE A 70 -16.20 0.24 3.62
C ILE A 70 -15.25 -0.28 4.70
N MET A 71 -14.15 -0.94 4.33
CA MET A 71 -13.17 -1.46 5.29
C MET A 71 -12.41 -0.32 5.98
N THR A 72 -12.04 0.73 5.26
CA THR A 72 -11.42 1.94 5.84
C THR A 72 -12.32 2.55 6.91
N ASN A 73 -13.61 2.73 6.62
CA ASN A 73 -14.56 3.28 7.59
C ASN A 73 -14.75 2.35 8.80
N TYR A 74 -14.77 1.04 8.58
CA TYR A 74 -14.89 0.06 9.65
C TYR A 74 -13.71 0.12 10.61
N VAL A 75 -12.48 0.10 10.07
CA VAL A 75 -11.23 0.19 10.86
C VAL A 75 -11.13 1.53 11.59
N LYS A 76 -11.52 2.64 10.96
CA LYS A 76 -11.62 3.95 11.63
C LYS A 76 -12.62 3.95 12.78
N GLY A 77 -13.73 3.24 12.63
CA GLY A 77 -14.73 3.04 13.70
C GLY A 77 -14.16 2.31 14.93
N LYS A 78 -13.05 1.56 14.77
CA LYS A 78 -12.29 0.95 15.88
C LYS A 78 -11.23 1.88 16.47
N GLY A 79 -11.17 3.15 16.06
CA GLY A 79 -10.21 4.14 16.54
C GLY A 79 -8.80 4.02 15.95
N LYS A 80 -8.65 3.30 14.83
CA LYS A 80 -7.35 3.11 14.16
C LYS A 80 -7.16 4.07 13.00
N LYS A 81 -5.91 4.46 12.73
CA LYS A 81 -5.48 5.10 11.49
C LYS A 81 -5.27 4.04 10.43
N VAL A 82 -5.85 4.24 9.25
CA VAL A 82 -5.83 3.22 8.19
C VAL A 82 -4.71 3.46 7.21
N MET A 83 -3.98 2.41 6.87
CA MET A 83 -2.97 2.38 5.81
C MET A 83 -3.42 1.40 4.72
N GLY A 84 -2.97 1.62 3.49
CA GLY A 84 -3.20 0.70 2.38
C GLY A 84 -2.23 0.96 1.23
N TRP A 85 -1.99 -0.07 0.43
CA TRP A 85 -1.14 0.06 -0.74
C TRP A 85 -1.71 1.07 -1.74
N ASP A 86 -0.83 1.73 -2.47
CA ASP A 86 -1.20 2.78 -3.43
C ASP A 86 -2.07 2.28 -4.59
N ASP A 87 -2.25 0.96 -4.74
CA ASP A 87 -3.25 0.32 -5.60
C ASP A 87 -4.70 0.73 -5.26
N ALA A 88 -4.94 1.06 -3.99
CA ALA A 88 -6.23 1.55 -3.52
C ALA A 88 -6.54 2.99 -3.97
N PHE A 89 -5.58 3.70 -4.56
CA PHE A 89 -5.77 5.08 -4.97
C PHE A 89 -6.58 5.16 -6.28
N LEU A 90 -7.82 5.58 -6.17
CA LEU A 90 -8.64 5.95 -7.31
C LEU A 90 -8.76 7.48 -7.37
N GLU A 91 -8.17 8.11 -8.39
CA GLU A 91 -8.01 9.57 -8.48
C GLU A 91 -9.33 10.35 -8.39
N LYS A 92 -10.43 9.78 -8.93
CA LYS A 92 -11.77 10.39 -8.89
C LYS A 92 -12.41 10.34 -7.51
N GLU A 93 -12.13 9.29 -6.73
CA GLU A 93 -12.70 9.06 -5.41
C GLU A 93 -11.64 8.43 -4.49
N PRO A 94 -10.60 9.20 -4.08
CA PRO A 94 -9.58 8.67 -3.19
C PRO A 94 -10.16 8.33 -1.81
N GLN A 95 -9.62 7.29 -1.19
CA GLN A 95 -10.01 6.90 0.15
C GLN A 95 -9.18 7.63 1.20
N ASP A 96 -9.80 7.96 2.33
CA ASP A 96 -9.13 8.65 3.45
C ASP A 96 -8.28 7.65 4.26
N LEU A 97 -7.11 7.33 3.74
CA LEU A 97 -6.10 6.47 4.34
C LEU A 97 -4.68 6.99 4.08
N ILE A 98 -3.72 6.45 4.78
CA ILE A 98 -2.29 6.66 4.51
C ILE A 98 -1.89 5.71 3.40
N TYR A 99 -1.46 6.24 2.26
CA TYR A 99 -1.04 5.41 1.13
C TYR A 99 0.39 4.96 1.31
N THR A 100 0.64 3.66 1.10
CA THR A 100 1.98 3.07 1.08
C THR A 100 2.37 2.81 -0.37
N TYR A 101 3.32 3.60 -0.87
CA TYR A 101 3.71 3.59 -2.28
C TYR A 101 4.83 2.60 -2.54
N TRP A 102 4.54 1.57 -3.36
CA TRP A 102 5.51 0.54 -3.73
C TRP A 102 5.77 0.45 -5.24
N ARG A 103 4.84 0.94 -6.06
CA ARG A 103 4.82 0.80 -7.53
C ARG A 103 5.70 1.83 -8.22
N ASP A 104 7.02 1.66 -8.14
CA ASP A 104 8.02 2.57 -8.71
C ASP A 104 7.93 2.78 -10.23
N TRP A 105 7.23 1.89 -10.95
CA TRP A 105 6.86 2.07 -12.36
C TRP A 105 5.73 3.08 -12.60
N LEU A 106 5.16 3.65 -11.55
CA LEU A 106 4.15 4.71 -11.57
C LEU A 106 4.66 5.99 -10.87
N PRO A 107 5.73 6.65 -11.39
CA PRO A 107 6.41 7.75 -10.69
C PRO A 107 5.52 8.99 -10.47
N ASP A 108 4.45 9.14 -11.24
CA ASP A 108 3.48 10.24 -11.06
C ASP A 108 2.48 10.01 -9.91
N GLN A 109 2.37 8.78 -9.42
CA GLN A 109 1.38 8.40 -8.41
C GLN A 109 1.55 9.14 -7.10
N PRO A 110 2.77 9.24 -6.51
CA PRO A 110 2.99 9.99 -5.28
C PRO A 110 2.59 11.47 -5.39
N GLY A 111 2.89 12.09 -6.53
CA GLY A 111 2.46 13.47 -6.81
C GLY A 111 0.94 13.61 -6.79
N LYS A 112 0.21 12.72 -7.45
CA LYS A 112 -1.26 12.73 -7.50
C LYS A 112 -1.89 12.53 -6.12
N ILE A 113 -1.35 11.61 -5.31
CA ILE A 113 -1.82 11.34 -3.95
C ILE A 113 -1.61 12.56 -3.06
N THR A 114 -0.39 13.09 -3.04
CA THR A 114 0.00 14.19 -2.14
C THR A 114 -0.63 15.51 -2.51
N GLN A 115 -0.85 15.81 -3.80
CA GLN A 115 -1.57 17.01 -4.25
C GLN A 115 -3.04 17.02 -3.82
N LYS A 116 -3.65 15.86 -3.61
CA LYS A 116 -5.00 15.73 -3.04
C LYS A 116 -5.03 15.83 -1.51
N GLY A 117 -3.87 16.05 -0.86
CA GLY A 117 -3.75 16.21 0.59
C GLY A 117 -3.64 14.90 1.37
N TYR A 118 -3.51 13.75 0.68
CA TYR A 118 -3.39 12.47 1.37
C TYR A 118 -1.94 12.18 1.77
N PRO A 119 -1.74 11.62 2.97
CA PRO A 119 -0.42 11.23 3.44
C PRO A 119 0.10 9.98 2.71
N ILE A 120 1.43 9.93 2.51
CA ILE A 120 2.11 8.84 1.84
C ILE A 120 3.35 8.38 2.62
N ILE A 121 3.61 7.07 2.60
CA ILE A 121 4.85 6.45 3.04
C ILE A 121 5.48 5.75 1.83
N PHE A 122 6.76 5.97 1.60
CA PHE A 122 7.49 5.36 0.50
C PHE A 122 8.00 3.97 0.87
N MET A 123 7.64 2.98 0.06
CA MET A 123 8.03 1.58 0.17
C MET A 123 8.43 1.02 -1.20
N GLU A 124 9.07 1.82 -2.07
CA GLU A 124 9.37 1.48 -3.46
C GLU A 124 9.99 0.08 -3.61
N TRP A 125 9.44 -0.69 -4.54
CA TRP A 125 9.84 -2.06 -4.80
C TRP A 125 11.34 -2.20 -5.12
N SER A 126 11.85 -1.41 -6.04
CA SER A 126 13.24 -1.54 -6.49
C SER A 126 14.27 -1.05 -5.48
N ARG A 127 13.86 -0.17 -4.55
CA ARG A 127 14.80 0.53 -3.65
C ARG A 127 14.67 0.13 -2.19
N PHE A 128 13.43 -0.02 -1.70
CA PHE A 128 13.16 -0.25 -0.27
C PHE A 128 12.76 -1.68 0.06
N TYR A 129 12.67 -2.58 -0.93
CA TYR A 129 12.51 -4.01 -0.68
C TYR A 129 13.88 -4.64 -0.46
N LEU A 130 14.17 -5.02 0.78
CA LEU A 130 15.41 -5.69 1.16
C LEU A 130 15.30 -7.20 0.90
N SER A 131 14.80 -7.58 -0.26
CA SER A 131 14.53 -8.98 -0.65
C SER A 131 15.56 -9.55 -1.62
N ALA A 132 16.58 -8.78 -1.97
CA ALA A 132 17.68 -9.20 -2.85
C ALA A 132 19.04 -8.90 -2.20
N THR A 133 20.10 -9.60 -2.64
CA THR A 133 21.46 -9.30 -2.20
C THR A 133 21.84 -7.90 -2.69
N PRO A 134 22.30 -7.01 -1.80
CA PRO A 134 22.69 -5.64 -2.17
C PRO A 134 23.80 -5.62 -3.21
N SER A 135 23.71 -4.68 -4.15
CA SER A 135 24.80 -4.32 -5.05
C SER A 135 25.33 -2.92 -4.71
N ASP A 136 26.55 -2.61 -5.13
CA ASP A 136 27.13 -1.28 -4.94
C ASP A 136 26.27 -0.18 -5.58
N GLU A 137 25.67 -0.47 -6.74
CA GLU A 137 24.76 0.43 -7.45
C GLU A 137 23.45 0.63 -6.66
N GLY A 138 22.87 -0.45 -6.14
CA GLY A 138 21.67 -0.40 -5.30
C GLY A 138 21.89 0.38 -4.01
N LEU A 139 23.01 0.17 -3.34
CA LEU A 139 23.39 0.90 -2.13
C LEU A 139 23.61 2.40 -2.43
N SER A 140 24.28 2.72 -3.53
CA SER A 140 24.49 4.10 -3.97
C SER A 140 23.16 4.79 -4.31
N SER A 141 22.25 4.09 -5.00
CA SER A 141 20.93 4.61 -5.33
C SER A 141 20.08 4.87 -4.09
N LEU A 142 20.20 4.00 -3.09
CA LEU A 142 19.49 4.16 -1.82
C LEU A 142 20.03 5.36 -1.03
N TYR A 143 21.33 5.48 -0.92
CA TYR A 143 21.99 6.55 -0.17
C TYR A 143 21.80 7.94 -0.79
N ASN A 144 21.80 8.04 -2.15
CA ASN A 144 21.65 9.29 -2.88
C ASN A 144 20.20 9.54 -3.34
N PHE A 145 19.23 9.06 -2.58
CA PHE A 145 17.83 9.28 -2.92
C PHE A 145 17.46 10.76 -2.83
N GLU A 146 16.74 11.23 -3.84
CA GLU A 146 16.14 12.56 -3.86
C GLU A 146 14.71 12.48 -4.39
N PHE A 147 13.76 13.21 -3.79
CA PHE A 147 12.37 13.23 -4.28
C PHE A 147 12.25 13.86 -5.65
N GLU A 148 12.98 14.94 -5.89
CA GLU A 148 12.99 15.64 -7.16
C GLU A 148 14.32 15.34 -7.91
N PRO A 149 14.27 14.98 -9.20
CA PRO A 149 13.13 15.00 -10.12
C PRO A 149 12.30 13.71 -10.19
N GLN A 150 12.50 12.74 -9.29
CA GLN A 150 11.96 11.38 -9.41
C GLN A 150 10.42 11.34 -9.31
N PHE A 151 9.81 12.22 -8.48
CA PHE A 151 8.37 12.22 -8.25
C PHE A 151 7.75 13.58 -8.62
N PRO A 152 7.31 13.76 -9.87
CA PRO A 152 6.73 15.01 -10.33
C PRO A 152 5.54 15.43 -9.48
N GLY A 153 5.54 16.69 -9.05
CA GLY A 153 4.43 17.27 -8.30
C GLY A 153 4.26 16.78 -6.86
N ILE A 154 5.28 16.12 -6.29
CA ILE A 154 5.27 15.71 -4.89
C ILE A 154 5.05 16.88 -3.94
N VAL A 155 4.15 16.72 -2.98
CA VAL A 155 3.91 17.68 -1.90
C VAL A 155 4.56 17.12 -0.63
N LYS A 156 5.79 17.55 -0.35
CA LYS A 156 6.66 16.97 0.69
C LYS A 156 6.04 16.94 2.08
N GLN A 157 5.25 17.94 2.46
CA GLN A 157 4.56 17.97 3.76
C GLN A 157 3.57 16.83 3.98
N ASN A 158 3.16 16.15 2.92
CA ASN A 158 2.29 14.98 2.98
C ASN A 158 3.08 13.66 2.95
N VAL A 159 4.40 13.71 2.89
CA VAL A 159 5.27 12.54 3.01
C VAL A 159 5.53 12.29 4.49
N LEU A 160 5.07 11.14 4.99
CA LEU A 160 5.28 10.75 6.39
C LEU A 160 6.63 10.09 6.63
N GLY A 161 7.27 9.59 5.58
CA GLY A 161 8.57 8.95 5.67
C GLY A 161 8.73 7.76 4.73
N PHE A 162 9.65 6.87 5.14
CA PHE A 162 10.04 5.69 4.38
C PHE A 162 9.85 4.43 5.22
N GLN A 163 9.60 3.31 4.56
CA GLN A 163 9.58 2.00 5.20
C GLN A 163 10.29 0.99 4.30
N ALA A 164 11.24 0.25 4.86
CA ALA A 164 11.85 -0.88 4.19
C ALA A 164 11.01 -2.14 4.40
N CYS A 165 10.87 -2.94 3.34
CA CYS A 165 10.13 -4.19 3.37
C CYS A 165 11.08 -5.39 3.23
N VAL A 166 10.86 -6.43 4.03
CA VAL A 166 11.59 -7.69 3.96
C VAL A 166 10.60 -8.80 3.66
N TRP A 167 10.48 -9.16 2.39
CA TRP A 167 9.66 -10.28 1.94
C TRP A 167 10.45 -11.57 2.02
N THR A 168 9.86 -12.61 2.60
CA THR A 168 10.61 -13.78 3.04
C THR A 168 10.66 -14.94 2.05
N GLU A 169 9.99 -14.84 0.91
CA GLU A 169 9.97 -15.89 -0.12
C GLU A 169 11.37 -16.25 -0.67
N MET A 170 12.32 -15.30 -0.64
CA MET A 170 13.72 -15.51 -1.05
C MET A 170 14.69 -15.65 0.12
N ILE A 171 14.17 -15.75 1.37
CA ILE A 171 14.96 -15.76 2.61
C ILE A 171 14.71 -17.05 3.40
N PRO A 172 15.32 -18.19 2.99
CA PRO A 172 15.07 -19.49 3.61
C PRO A 172 15.77 -19.69 4.97
N ASN A 173 16.69 -18.81 5.37
CA ASN A 173 17.47 -18.94 6.61
C ASN A 173 18.13 -17.61 7.02
N GLU A 174 18.66 -17.56 8.25
CA GLU A 174 19.30 -16.38 8.85
C GLU A 174 20.48 -15.85 8.03
N ARG A 175 21.27 -16.73 7.41
CA ARG A 175 22.40 -16.31 6.57
C ARG A 175 21.90 -15.48 5.37
N LYS A 176 20.83 -15.94 4.72
CA LYS A 176 20.21 -15.21 3.61
C LYS A 176 19.58 -13.92 4.08
N PHE A 177 18.91 -13.93 5.22
CA PHE A 177 18.41 -12.72 5.86
C PHE A 177 19.52 -11.68 6.03
N GLY A 178 20.63 -12.05 6.68
CA GLY A 178 21.76 -11.15 6.85
C GLY A 178 22.34 -10.62 5.55
N GLN A 179 22.43 -11.46 4.51
CA GLN A 179 22.93 -11.06 3.18
C GLN A 179 22.02 -10.09 2.43
N HIS A 180 20.71 -10.17 2.64
CA HIS A 180 19.74 -9.29 1.95
C HIS A 180 19.53 -7.98 2.71
N VAL A 181 19.50 -8.05 4.03
CA VAL A 181 19.20 -6.88 4.86
C VAL A 181 20.41 -5.96 5.02
N PHE A 182 21.62 -6.55 5.17
CA PHE A 182 22.84 -5.76 5.39
C PHE A 182 23.75 -5.75 4.16
N PRO A 183 24.34 -4.57 3.79
CA PRO A 183 24.30 -3.28 4.49
C PRO A 183 23.14 -2.34 4.10
N SER A 184 22.17 -2.78 3.30
CA SER A 184 21.07 -1.92 2.81
C SER A 184 20.30 -1.23 3.94
N LEU A 185 20.10 -1.91 5.07
CA LEU A 185 19.40 -1.33 6.22
C LEU A 185 20.16 -0.13 6.83
N GLN A 186 21.49 -0.15 6.82
CA GLN A 186 22.29 0.99 7.28
C GLN A 186 22.13 2.19 6.34
N ALA A 187 22.24 1.96 5.02
CA ALA A 187 22.03 3.01 4.03
C ALA A 187 20.60 3.59 4.10
N PHE A 188 19.60 2.73 4.31
CA PHE A 188 18.21 3.14 4.52
C PHE A 188 18.04 3.98 5.80
N SER A 189 18.73 3.63 6.88
CA SER A 189 18.67 4.39 8.13
C SER A 189 19.24 5.81 7.97
N GLU A 190 20.33 5.96 7.24
CA GLU A 190 20.88 7.29 6.90
C GLU A 190 19.90 8.11 6.06
N LEU A 191 19.31 7.51 5.03
CA LEU A 191 18.29 8.15 4.21
C LEU A 191 17.14 8.71 5.07
N SER A 192 16.62 7.91 6.01
CA SER A 192 15.49 8.30 6.85
C SER A 192 15.80 9.47 7.79
N LEU A 193 17.06 9.71 8.12
CA LEU A 193 17.51 10.83 8.95
C LEU A 193 17.74 12.13 8.16
N ILE A 194 18.00 12.03 6.85
CA ILE A 194 18.38 13.17 6.01
C ILE A 194 17.15 13.81 5.34
N HIS A 195 16.13 13.02 5.02
CA HIS A 195 15.04 13.43 4.14
C HIS A 195 13.66 13.57 4.82
N ILE A 196 13.56 13.46 6.13
CA ILE A 196 12.30 13.66 6.89
C ILE A 196 12.32 14.97 7.65
#